data_ba4843ce014b87172b4b960e472a46dd
#
_entry.id   ba4843ce014b87172b4b960e472a46dd
#
_cell.length_a   1.000
_cell.length_b   1.000
_cell.length_c   1.000
_cell.angle_alpha   90.00
_cell.angle_beta   90.00
_cell.angle_gamma   90.00
#
_symmetry.space_group_name_H-M   'P 1'
#
loop_
_entity.id
_entity.type
_entity.pdbx_description
1 polymer ?
#
loop_
_entity_poly.entity_id
_entity_poly.type
_entity_poly.pdbx_seq_one_letter_code
_entity_poly.pdbx_strand_id
1 'polypeptide(L)'
;MIRVGLVGIGNCASALLQGLEYYGNAEHNNSLRGLTETFIGPYPITSVEVVLAFDVDKRKVNRPLEEAIYAGNNCCYTMVPRIYNSVKVLCAPILDGVSEHMKDSFCPESSPVAESPEAMAQILTEAKLDVLVNYLPVGSEQATKFWAETCVLAKVAMMNCIPVFIASDPVYADKFREAGVPLIGDDIKSQFGASIVSQVLEELAIDRGHTVVYHVQQNTGGNTDFKNMLNQSRLVSKKISKENVIRSQHALRGEHAPFVHAGPSDYVEVYGDTKICQLDLELKGFGGAPVHLDLKLRVQDSPNSAGVVIDGIRYLKLAQDKGLAGPLDVSSFLCKHPPTATRFGQAKALARSVASDL
;
A
#
# COMPACT_ATOMS: atom_id res chain seq x y z
N MET A 1 8.40 13.62 -16.13
CA MET A 1 7.40 12.55 -15.95
C MET A 1 8.05 11.44 -15.13
N ILE A 2 7.31 10.81 -14.22
CA ILE A 2 7.73 9.65 -13.41
C ILE A 2 7.16 8.41 -14.07
N ARG A 3 8.02 7.54 -14.57
CA ARG A 3 7.62 6.32 -15.30
C ARG A 3 7.39 5.19 -14.33
N VAL A 4 6.15 4.73 -14.24
CA VAL A 4 5.69 3.77 -13.22
C VAL A 4 5.30 2.43 -13.84
N GLY A 5 5.73 1.34 -13.20
CA GLY A 5 5.26 -0.02 -13.44
C GLY A 5 4.33 -0.48 -12.31
N LEU A 6 3.29 -1.21 -12.67
CA LEU A 6 2.36 -1.80 -11.72
C LEU A 6 2.44 -3.32 -11.75
N VAL A 7 2.51 -3.95 -10.58
CA VAL A 7 2.40 -5.40 -10.42
C VAL A 7 1.12 -5.74 -9.67
N GLY A 8 0.21 -6.43 -10.36
CA GLY A 8 -1.15 -6.69 -9.88
C GLY A 8 -2.14 -5.58 -10.30
N ILE A 9 -2.97 -5.89 -11.31
CA ILE A 9 -3.96 -4.96 -11.88
C ILE A 9 -5.33 -5.22 -11.26
N GLY A 10 -5.38 -5.17 -9.92
CA GLY A 10 -6.58 -5.33 -9.11
C GLY A 10 -7.28 -3.99 -8.82
N ASN A 11 -8.09 -3.98 -7.76
CA ASN A 11 -8.85 -2.80 -7.32
C ASN A 11 -7.96 -1.59 -7.00
N CYS A 12 -6.81 -1.81 -6.34
CA CYS A 12 -5.88 -0.71 -6.00
C CYS A 12 -5.27 -0.08 -7.26
N ALA A 13 -4.88 -0.89 -8.25
CA ALA A 13 -4.39 -0.38 -9.53
C ALA A 13 -5.49 0.36 -10.31
N SER A 14 -6.72 -0.18 -10.27
CA SER A 14 -7.89 0.51 -10.85
C SER A 14 -8.12 1.88 -10.22
N ALA A 15 -8.08 1.95 -8.89
CA ALA A 15 -8.21 3.21 -8.16
C ALA A 15 -7.10 4.21 -8.49
N LEU A 16 -5.85 3.74 -8.57
CA LEU A 16 -4.70 4.58 -8.93
C LEU A 16 -4.87 5.19 -10.32
N LEU A 17 -5.16 4.37 -11.33
CA LEU A 17 -5.30 4.82 -12.72
C LEU A 17 -6.49 5.76 -12.91
N GLN A 18 -7.64 5.44 -12.29
CA GLN A 18 -8.79 6.35 -12.29
C GLN A 18 -8.48 7.66 -11.56
N GLY A 19 -7.71 7.60 -10.47
CA GLY A 19 -7.26 8.79 -9.75
C GLY A 19 -6.35 9.68 -10.59
N LEU A 20 -5.40 9.11 -11.32
CA LEU A 20 -4.52 9.87 -12.23
C LEU A 20 -5.34 10.58 -13.32
N GLU A 21 -6.34 9.90 -13.89
CA GLU A 21 -7.25 10.51 -14.88
C GLU A 21 -8.10 11.63 -14.25
N TYR A 22 -8.67 11.37 -13.06
CA TYR A 22 -9.51 12.34 -12.34
C TYR A 22 -8.76 13.64 -12.04
N TYR A 23 -7.54 13.55 -11.49
CA TYR A 23 -6.72 14.72 -11.17
C TYR A 23 -5.99 15.30 -12.39
N GLY A 24 -5.88 14.56 -13.48
CA GLY A 24 -5.40 15.07 -14.78
C GLY A 24 -6.36 16.07 -15.41
N ASN A 25 -7.64 16.05 -15.05
CA ASN A 25 -8.62 17.03 -15.50
C ASN A 25 -8.37 18.39 -14.82
N ALA A 26 -8.33 19.48 -15.61
CA ALA A 26 -8.06 20.83 -15.13
C ALA A 26 -9.03 21.31 -14.02
N GLU A 27 -10.30 20.85 -14.04
CA GLU A 27 -11.29 21.19 -13.03
C GLU A 27 -10.96 20.63 -11.63
N HIS A 28 -10.22 19.52 -11.58
CA HIS A 28 -9.85 18.83 -10.34
C HIS A 28 -8.41 19.02 -9.91
N ASN A 29 -7.56 19.56 -10.79
CA ASN A 29 -6.11 19.66 -10.60
C ASN A 29 -5.69 20.48 -9.36
N ASN A 30 -6.52 21.43 -8.91
CA ASN A 30 -6.29 22.22 -7.71
C ASN A 30 -6.94 21.63 -6.45
N SER A 31 -7.56 20.45 -6.53
CA SER A 31 -8.22 19.80 -5.40
C SER A 31 -7.26 18.86 -4.68
N LEU A 32 -7.02 19.12 -3.39
CA LEU A 32 -6.24 18.23 -2.50
C LEU A 32 -7.06 17.06 -1.93
N ARG A 33 -8.29 16.84 -2.39
CA ARG A 33 -9.14 15.80 -1.82
C ARG A 33 -8.52 14.42 -2.01
N GLY A 34 -8.14 13.76 -0.91
CA GLY A 34 -7.53 12.44 -0.93
C GLY A 34 -6.03 12.39 -1.27
N LEU A 35 -5.36 13.55 -1.32
CA LEU A 35 -3.92 13.71 -1.44
C LEU A 35 -3.39 14.49 -0.24
N THR A 36 -2.16 14.21 0.19
CA THR A 36 -1.56 14.97 1.30
C THR A 36 -1.01 16.32 0.85
N GLU A 37 -0.38 16.36 -0.33
CA GLU A 37 0.25 17.56 -0.88
C GLU A 37 0.01 17.64 -2.41
N THR A 38 -0.24 18.85 -2.92
CA THR A 38 -0.36 19.10 -4.36
C THR A 38 0.95 18.80 -5.09
N PHE A 39 2.07 19.22 -4.50
CA PHE A 39 3.41 18.98 -4.97
C PHE A 39 4.24 18.26 -3.93
N ILE A 40 5.08 17.33 -4.34
CA ILE A 40 6.14 16.74 -3.54
C ILE A 40 7.45 17.05 -4.26
N GLY A 41 8.24 17.99 -3.70
CA GLY A 41 9.30 18.62 -4.46
C GLY A 41 8.75 19.23 -5.76
N PRO A 42 9.39 19.00 -6.92
CA PRO A 42 8.92 19.54 -8.22
C PRO A 42 7.76 18.71 -8.83
N TYR A 43 7.28 17.66 -8.17
CA TYR A 43 6.37 16.68 -8.76
C TYR A 43 4.90 16.92 -8.38
N PRO A 44 4.04 17.43 -9.30
CA PRO A 44 2.59 17.39 -9.18
C PRO A 44 2.08 15.96 -9.42
N ILE A 45 0.81 15.71 -9.13
CA ILE A 45 0.18 14.41 -9.42
C ILE A 45 0.25 14.06 -10.92
N THR A 46 0.12 15.04 -11.78
CA THR A 46 0.17 14.88 -13.24
C THR A 46 1.56 14.48 -13.79
N SER A 47 2.57 14.43 -12.92
CA SER A 47 3.89 13.91 -13.31
C SER A 47 3.96 12.38 -13.36
N VAL A 48 2.97 11.66 -12.84
CA VAL A 48 2.95 10.19 -12.78
C VAL A 48 2.37 9.60 -14.05
N GLU A 49 3.12 8.70 -14.70
CA GLU A 49 2.73 8.01 -15.94
C GLU A 49 2.93 6.50 -15.79
N VAL A 50 1.89 5.72 -15.95
CA VAL A 50 1.99 4.25 -15.94
C VAL A 50 2.36 3.75 -17.33
N VAL A 51 3.54 3.13 -17.45
CA VAL A 51 4.15 2.69 -18.70
C VAL A 51 4.37 1.18 -18.80
N LEU A 52 4.27 0.47 -17.67
CA LEU A 52 4.32 -0.99 -17.59
C LEU A 52 3.24 -1.51 -16.64
N ALA A 53 2.71 -2.68 -16.94
CA ALA A 53 1.72 -3.35 -16.12
C ALA A 53 1.88 -4.86 -16.19
N PHE A 54 1.80 -5.53 -15.04
CA PHE A 54 1.95 -6.97 -14.92
C PHE A 54 0.78 -7.55 -14.11
N ASP A 55 0.21 -8.65 -14.61
CA ASP A 55 -0.81 -9.43 -13.89
C ASP A 55 -0.68 -10.91 -14.31
N VAL A 56 -1.42 -11.79 -13.64
CA VAL A 56 -1.49 -13.21 -13.96
C VAL A 56 -2.90 -13.64 -14.41
N ASP A 57 -3.90 -12.76 -14.34
CA ASP A 57 -5.28 -13.05 -14.71
C ASP A 57 -5.46 -13.01 -16.23
N LYS A 58 -5.81 -14.16 -16.83
CA LYS A 58 -6.04 -14.30 -18.28
C LYS A 58 -7.10 -13.34 -18.86
N ARG A 59 -7.95 -12.77 -18.02
CA ARG A 59 -8.96 -11.76 -18.42
C ARG A 59 -8.35 -10.38 -18.58
N LYS A 60 -7.13 -10.16 -18.07
CA LYS A 60 -6.40 -8.88 -18.06
C LYS A 60 -5.14 -8.95 -18.92
N VAL A 61 -4.41 -10.08 -18.88
CA VAL A 61 -3.18 -10.27 -19.67
C VAL A 61 -3.45 -10.03 -21.16
N ASN A 62 -2.53 -9.33 -21.83
CA ASN A 62 -2.60 -8.88 -23.22
C ASN A 62 -3.69 -7.83 -23.53
N ARG A 63 -4.47 -7.37 -22.54
CA ARG A 63 -5.41 -6.26 -22.72
C ARG A 63 -4.76 -4.92 -22.39
N PRO A 64 -5.24 -3.81 -22.98
CA PRO A 64 -4.80 -2.47 -22.56
C PRO A 64 -5.31 -2.18 -21.14
N LEU A 65 -4.58 -1.34 -20.41
CA LEU A 65 -4.92 -0.99 -19.03
C LEU A 65 -6.32 -0.36 -18.92
N GLU A 66 -6.73 0.44 -19.91
CA GLU A 66 -8.06 1.06 -19.96
C GLU A 66 -9.22 0.06 -19.99
N GLU A 67 -8.96 -1.20 -20.32
CA GLU A 67 -9.93 -2.30 -20.24
C GLU A 67 -9.65 -3.19 -19.02
N ALA A 68 -8.37 -3.50 -18.76
CA ALA A 68 -7.96 -4.45 -17.75
C ALA A 68 -8.37 -4.04 -16.33
N ILE A 69 -8.38 -2.75 -16.01
CA ILE A 69 -8.76 -2.25 -14.68
C ILE A 69 -10.25 -2.45 -14.35
N TYR A 70 -11.08 -2.75 -15.34
CA TYR A 70 -12.50 -3.05 -15.16
C TYR A 70 -12.82 -4.53 -15.34
N ALA A 71 -11.81 -5.35 -15.68
CA ALA A 71 -11.99 -6.77 -15.96
C ALA A 71 -11.90 -7.63 -14.70
N GLY A 72 -12.35 -8.88 -14.82
CA GLY A 72 -12.25 -9.88 -13.77
C GLY A 72 -13.13 -9.55 -12.56
N ASN A 73 -12.54 -9.60 -11.37
CA ASN A 73 -13.21 -9.36 -10.09
C ASN A 73 -12.97 -7.94 -9.56
N ASN A 74 -12.55 -7.01 -10.42
CA ASN A 74 -12.37 -5.63 -10.00
C ASN A 74 -13.74 -4.99 -9.71
N CYS A 75 -13.89 -4.51 -8.49
CA CYS A 75 -15.11 -3.88 -7.98
C CYS A 75 -14.81 -2.50 -7.37
N CYS A 76 -13.70 -1.89 -7.79
CA CYS A 76 -13.32 -0.55 -7.38
C CYS A 76 -14.41 0.46 -7.69
N TYR A 77 -14.62 1.41 -6.77
CA TYR A 77 -15.51 2.54 -7.00
C TYR A 77 -15.13 3.30 -8.28
N THR A 78 -16.14 3.57 -9.12
CA THR A 78 -15.93 4.29 -10.38
C THR A 78 -15.80 5.79 -10.10
N MET A 79 -14.62 6.35 -10.26
CA MET A 79 -14.32 7.78 -10.09
C MET A 79 -14.46 8.55 -11.40
N VAL A 80 -14.12 7.89 -12.50
CA VAL A 80 -14.23 8.43 -13.87
C VAL A 80 -14.86 7.38 -14.79
N PRO A 81 -15.63 7.80 -15.80
CA PRO A 81 -16.32 6.86 -16.67
C PRO A 81 -15.36 6.08 -17.58
N ARG A 82 -14.18 6.62 -17.84
CA ARG A 82 -13.14 6.03 -18.68
C ARG A 82 -11.76 6.59 -18.34
N ILE A 83 -10.73 5.78 -18.51
CA ILE A 83 -9.33 6.21 -18.55
C ILE A 83 -8.78 6.04 -19.97
N TYR A 84 -7.65 6.71 -20.28
CA TYR A 84 -6.95 6.61 -21.56
C TYR A 84 -5.53 6.11 -21.32
N ASN A 85 -5.35 4.79 -21.31
CA ASN A 85 -4.04 4.16 -21.17
C ASN A 85 -4.02 2.83 -21.94
N SER A 86 -3.33 2.83 -23.10
CA SER A 86 -3.23 1.70 -24.02
C SER A 86 -2.09 0.72 -23.68
N VAL A 87 -1.38 0.92 -22.56
CA VAL A 87 -0.33 -0.01 -22.11
C VAL A 87 -0.92 -1.38 -21.92
N LYS A 88 -0.32 -2.39 -22.58
CA LYS A 88 -0.77 -3.78 -22.46
C LYS A 88 -0.27 -4.38 -21.15
N VAL A 89 -1.15 -5.13 -20.50
CA VAL A 89 -0.80 -5.93 -19.33
C VAL A 89 0.02 -7.13 -19.75
N LEU A 90 1.22 -7.26 -19.23
CA LEU A 90 2.13 -8.37 -19.45
C LEU A 90 1.87 -9.50 -18.44
N CYS A 91 2.07 -10.76 -18.86
CA CYS A 91 1.96 -11.89 -17.97
C CYS A 91 3.21 -11.99 -17.06
N ALA A 92 3.00 -12.03 -15.76
CA ALA A 92 4.05 -12.22 -14.76
C ALA A 92 4.18 -13.68 -14.32
N PRO A 93 5.30 -14.10 -13.70
CA PRO A 93 5.39 -15.38 -13.02
C PRO A 93 4.39 -15.43 -11.85
N ILE A 94 3.65 -16.53 -11.73
CA ILE A 94 2.60 -16.70 -10.71
C ILE A 94 3.25 -16.88 -9.32
N LEU A 95 4.26 -17.73 -9.21
CA LEU A 95 4.90 -18.12 -7.97
C LEU A 95 3.86 -18.50 -6.89
N ASP A 96 3.91 -17.81 -5.73
CA ASP A 96 2.90 -17.92 -4.66
C ASP A 96 1.84 -16.82 -4.68
N GLY A 97 1.76 -16.03 -5.76
CA GLY A 97 0.83 -14.92 -5.93
C GLY A 97 -0.65 -15.33 -5.96
N VAL A 98 -0.94 -16.58 -6.35
CA VAL A 98 -2.31 -17.12 -6.39
C VAL A 98 -2.39 -18.34 -5.49
N SER A 99 -3.18 -18.23 -4.42
CA SER A 99 -3.48 -19.36 -3.54
C SER A 99 -4.54 -20.29 -4.16
N GLU A 100 -4.56 -21.57 -3.74
CA GLU A 100 -5.44 -22.59 -4.29
C GLU A 100 -6.92 -22.17 -4.32
N HIS A 101 -7.44 -21.65 -3.19
CA HIS A 101 -8.83 -21.19 -3.07
C HIS A 101 -9.16 -19.94 -3.88
N MET A 102 -8.15 -19.27 -4.48
CA MET A 102 -8.33 -18.07 -5.32
C MET A 102 -8.20 -18.35 -6.82
N LYS A 103 -7.89 -19.57 -7.23
CA LYS A 103 -7.69 -19.91 -8.65
C LYS A 103 -8.88 -19.53 -9.53
N ASP A 104 -10.10 -19.82 -9.07
CA ASP A 104 -11.31 -19.44 -9.82
C ASP A 104 -11.54 -17.93 -9.85
N SER A 105 -11.10 -17.22 -8.81
CA SER A 105 -11.24 -15.78 -8.71
C SER A 105 -10.22 -15.03 -9.56
N PHE A 106 -8.97 -15.50 -9.62
CA PHE A 106 -7.88 -14.84 -10.37
C PHE A 106 -7.60 -15.43 -11.75
N CYS A 107 -8.18 -16.60 -12.08
CA CYS A 107 -8.05 -17.24 -13.40
C CYS A 107 -6.62 -17.17 -13.98
N PRO A 108 -5.61 -17.77 -13.33
CA PRO A 108 -4.20 -17.52 -13.65
C PRO A 108 -3.82 -17.99 -15.06
N GLU A 109 -3.01 -17.17 -15.75
CA GLU A 109 -2.31 -17.46 -17.00
C GLU A 109 -0.87 -17.89 -16.68
N SER A 110 -0.32 -18.86 -17.39
CA SER A 110 0.98 -19.48 -17.10
C SER A 110 2.07 -19.21 -18.14
N SER A 111 1.92 -18.17 -18.95
CA SER A 111 2.88 -17.80 -19.99
C SER A 111 3.59 -16.47 -19.68
N PRO A 112 4.45 -16.43 -18.66
CA PRO A 112 5.11 -15.19 -18.25
C PRO A 112 6.08 -14.69 -19.32
N VAL A 113 6.21 -13.34 -19.41
CA VAL A 113 7.15 -12.71 -20.36
C VAL A 113 8.62 -12.89 -19.95
N ALA A 114 8.88 -13.20 -18.69
CA ALA A 114 10.18 -13.54 -18.13
C ALA A 114 10.00 -14.38 -16.86
N GLU A 115 10.86 -15.37 -16.63
CA GLU A 115 10.78 -16.29 -15.48
C GLU A 115 11.82 -16.00 -14.40
N SER A 116 12.87 -15.23 -14.72
CA SER A 116 13.91 -14.86 -13.74
C SER A 116 13.92 -13.36 -13.45
N PRO A 117 14.42 -12.94 -12.26
CA PRO A 117 14.59 -11.54 -11.93
C PRO A 117 15.49 -10.79 -12.93
N GLU A 118 16.53 -11.44 -13.47
CA GLU A 118 17.48 -10.83 -14.42
C GLU A 118 16.78 -10.50 -15.75
N ALA A 119 16.02 -11.47 -16.30
CA ALA A 119 15.28 -11.26 -17.53
C ALA A 119 14.17 -10.21 -17.36
N MET A 120 13.50 -10.21 -16.21
CA MET A 120 12.48 -9.21 -15.89
C MET A 120 13.10 -7.82 -15.71
N ALA A 121 14.30 -7.72 -15.11
CA ALA A 121 15.02 -6.47 -14.93
C ALA A 121 15.40 -5.81 -16.26
N GLN A 122 15.67 -6.59 -17.31
CA GLN A 122 15.89 -6.05 -18.64
C GLN A 122 14.65 -5.32 -19.17
N ILE A 123 13.46 -5.92 -18.99
CA ILE A 123 12.18 -5.29 -19.38
C ILE A 123 11.99 -3.95 -18.67
N LEU A 124 12.24 -3.90 -17.34
CA LEU A 124 12.12 -2.65 -16.57
C LEU A 124 13.12 -1.59 -17.07
N THR A 125 14.35 -2.01 -17.37
CA THR A 125 15.42 -1.13 -17.85
C THR A 125 15.10 -0.57 -19.25
N GLU A 126 14.65 -1.41 -20.18
CA GLU A 126 14.24 -1.00 -21.53
C GLU A 126 13.07 -0.02 -21.49
N ALA A 127 12.13 -0.22 -20.56
CA ALA A 127 11.03 0.69 -20.31
C ALA A 127 11.47 1.98 -19.61
N LYS A 128 12.73 2.11 -19.18
CA LYS A 128 13.25 3.26 -18.40
C LYS A 128 12.35 3.57 -17.21
N LEU A 129 12.06 2.53 -16.43
CA LEU A 129 11.15 2.64 -15.30
C LEU A 129 11.83 3.40 -14.15
N ASP A 130 11.12 4.35 -13.54
CA ASP A 130 11.58 5.03 -12.32
C ASP A 130 11.13 4.26 -11.07
N VAL A 131 9.86 3.84 -11.01
CA VAL A 131 9.24 3.24 -9.82
C VAL A 131 8.42 2.01 -10.18
N LEU A 132 8.57 0.93 -9.43
CA LEU A 132 7.68 -0.24 -9.47
C LEU A 132 6.79 -0.25 -8.23
N VAL A 133 5.48 -0.36 -8.43
CA VAL A 133 4.48 -0.48 -7.35
C VAL A 133 4.02 -1.93 -7.24
N ASN A 134 4.18 -2.52 -6.06
CA ASN A 134 3.76 -3.88 -5.76
C ASN A 134 2.35 -3.90 -5.14
N TYR A 135 1.37 -4.37 -5.90
CA TYR A 135 -0.03 -4.58 -5.51
C TYR A 135 -0.43 -6.06 -5.50
N LEU A 136 0.53 -6.96 -5.35
CA LEU A 136 0.26 -8.40 -5.26
C LEU A 136 -0.71 -8.73 -4.10
N PRO A 137 -1.41 -9.85 -4.18
CA PRO A 137 -2.27 -10.31 -3.09
C PRO A 137 -1.49 -10.57 -1.79
N VAL A 138 -2.13 -10.34 -0.65
CA VAL A 138 -1.57 -10.67 0.67
C VAL A 138 -1.07 -12.12 0.73
N GLY A 139 0.13 -12.33 1.28
CA GLY A 139 0.77 -13.63 1.39
C GLY A 139 1.56 -14.09 0.15
N SER A 140 1.82 -13.19 -0.81
CA SER A 140 2.66 -13.43 -1.98
C SER A 140 4.14 -13.18 -1.65
N GLU A 141 4.71 -14.01 -0.76
CA GLU A 141 6.06 -13.84 -0.22
C GLU A 141 7.14 -14.02 -1.30
N GLN A 142 7.08 -15.13 -2.05
CA GLN A 142 8.07 -15.42 -3.08
C GLN A 142 7.95 -14.47 -4.27
N ALA A 143 6.71 -14.18 -4.68
CA ALA A 143 6.48 -13.24 -5.78
C ALA A 143 6.96 -11.82 -5.42
N THR A 144 6.75 -11.36 -4.18
CA THR A 144 7.26 -10.04 -3.75
C THR A 144 8.78 -10.00 -3.71
N LYS A 145 9.43 -11.05 -3.24
CA LYS A 145 10.89 -11.17 -3.24
C LYS A 145 11.47 -11.20 -4.65
N PHE A 146 10.82 -11.89 -5.58
CA PHE A 146 11.15 -11.86 -7.00
C PHE A 146 11.16 -10.42 -7.55
N TRP A 147 10.11 -9.63 -7.27
CA TRP A 147 10.04 -8.24 -7.73
C TRP A 147 11.03 -7.32 -7.01
N ALA A 148 11.34 -7.57 -5.74
CA ALA A 148 12.38 -6.83 -5.01
C ALA A 148 13.76 -7.04 -5.64
N GLU A 149 14.14 -8.31 -5.93
CA GLU A 149 15.39 -8.63 -6.65
C GLU A 149 15.41 -7.99 -8.04
N THR A 150 14.30 -8.07 -8.77
CA THR A 150 14.15 -7.41 -10.08
C THR A 150 14.41 -5.91 -10.00
N CYS A 151 13.85 -5.23 -8.99
CA CYS A 151 14.06 -3.79 -8.78
C CYS A 151 15.51 -3.44 -8.46
N VAL A 152 16.18 -4.23 -7.62
CA VAL A 152 17.59 -4.07 -7.28
C VAL A 152 18.47 -4.19 -8.53
N LEU A 153 18.24 -5.24 -9.35
CA LEU A 153 18.99 -5.48 -10.59
C LEU A 153 18.76 -4.39 -11.64
N ALA A 154 17.52 -3.94 -11.81
CA ALA A 154 17.16 -2.89 -12.75
C ALA A 154 17.47 -1.46 -12.28
N LYS A 155 17.87 -1.29 -11.00
CA LYS A 155 18.02 0.01 -10.31
C LYS A 155 16.74 0.86 -10.35
N VAL A 156 15.60 0.22 -10.17
CA VAL A 156 14.27 0.81 -10.14
C VAL A 156 13.79 0.93 -8.69
N ALA A 157 13.30 2.10 -8.29
CA ALA A 157 12.73 2.28 -6.96
C ALA A 157 11.50 1.39 -6.76
N MET A 158 11.30 0.90 -5.53
CA MET A 158 10.15 0.04 -5.23
C MET A 158 9.24 0.64 -4.17
N MET A 159 7.92 0.58 -4.44
CA MET A 159 6.89 0.81 -3.44
C MET A 159 6.20 -0.50 -3.10
N ASN A 160 6.47 -1.04 -1.91
CA ASN A 160 5.86 -2.28 -1.45
C ASN A 160 4.57 -2.00 -0.66
N CYS A 161 3.44 -2.19 -1.34
CA CYS A 161 2.11 -1.87 -0.78
C CYS A 161 1.51 -2.98 0.09
N ILE A 162 2.13 -4.17 0.14
CA ILE A 162 1.58 -5.35 0.81
C ILE A 162 2.41 -5.75 2.03
N PRO A 163 1.86 -6.55 2.97
CA PRO A 163 2.52 -6.94 4.20
C PRO A 163 3.51 -8.10 4.02
N VAL A 164 4.36 -8.03 3.00
CA VAL A 164 5.57 -8.84 2.87
C VAL A 164 6.75 -7.95 3.21
N PHE A 165 7.56 -8.36 4.16
CA PHE A 165 8.61 -7.50 4.72
C PHE A 165 9.81 -7.44 3.79
N ILE A 166 9.97 -6.30 3.12
CA ILE A 166 11.09 -5.95 2.24
C ILE A 166 11.83 -4.73 2.81
N ALA A 167 11.12 -3.62 3.04
CA ALA A 167 11.73 -2.41 3.57
C ALA A 167 12.18 -2.57 5.03
N SER A 168 11.45 -3.35 5.81
CA SER A 168 11.74 -3.64 7.21
C SER A 168 12.62 -4.88 7.42
N ASP A 169 12.92 -5.65 6.36
CA ASP A 169 13.90 -6.75 6.41
C ASP A 169 15.31 -6.20 6.16
N PRO A 170 16.26 -6.36 7.11
CA PRO A 170 17.62 -5.83 6.98
C PRO A 170 18.35 -6.31 5.72
N VAL A 171 18.13 -7.56 5.29
CA VAL A 171 18.82 -8.13 4.12
C VAL A 171 18.38 -7.41 2.84
N TYR A 172 17.09 -7.19 2.65
CA TYR A 172 16.61 -6.45 1.50
C TYR A 172 16.90 -4.96 1.60
N ALA A 173 16.77 -4.38 2.80
CA ALA A 173 17.13 -2.98 3.04
C ALA A 173 18.58 -2.69 2.62
N ASP A 174 19.52 -3.59 2.95
CA ASP A 174 20.93 -3.46 2.57
C ASP A 174 21.13 -3.63 1.06
N LYS A 175 20.49 -4.61 0.42
CA LYS A 175 20.52 -4.75 -1.05
C LYS A 175 20.10 -3.48 -1.79
N PHE A 176 19.02 -2.84 -1.35
CA PHE A 176 18.55 -1.58 -1.94
C PHE A 176 19.52 -0.43 -1.69
N ARG A 177 20.15 -0.34 -0.50
CA ARG A 177 21.20 0.66 -0.20
C ARG A 177 22.43 0.46 -1.09
N GLU A 178 22.94 -0.77 -1.18
CA GLU A 178 24.11 -1.11 -1.99
C GLU A 178 23.88 -0.86 -3.48
N ALA A 179 22.66 -1.11 -3.98
CA ALA A 179 22.28 -0.82 -5.35
C ALA A 179 22.09 0.67 -5.64
N GLY A 180 22.03 1.52 -4.63
CA GLY A 180 21.75 2.95 -4.78
C GLY A 180 20.27 3.25 -5.10
N VAL A 181 19.33 2.40 -4.65
CA VAL A 181 17.91 2.44 -5.03
C VAL A 181 17.03 2.73 -3.81
N PRO A 182 16.13 3.72 -3.86
CA PRO A 182 15.20 3.99 -2.76
C PRO A 182 14.04 2.98 -2.71
N LEU A 183 13.53 2.76 -1.49
CA LEU A 183 12.46 1.82 -1.19
C LEU A 183 11.48 2.43 -0.19
N ILE A 184 10.18 2.28 -0.44
CA ILE A 184 9.09 2.56 0.51
C ILE A 184 8.32 1.26 0.78
N GLY A 185 8.12 0.92 2.04
CA GLY A 185 7.39 -0.27 2.52
C GLY A 185 7.32 -0.28 4.05
N ASP A 186 6.63 -1.22 4.64
CA ASP A 186 5.80 -2.27 4.06
C ASP A 186 4.35 -2.10 4.49
N ASP A 187 3.41 -2.60 3.68
CA ASP A 187 1.96 -2.55 3.93
C ASP A 187 1.41 -1.12 4.04
N ILE A 188 0.98 -0.54 2.92
CA ILE A 188 0.49 0.84 2.87
C ILE A 188 -0.70 1.08 3.83
N LYS A 189 -0.73 2.28 4.41
CA LYS A 189 -1.91 2.82 5.10
C LYS A 189 -2.91 3.34 4.06
N SER A 190 -4.16 3.52 4.47
CA SER A 190 -5.12 4.32 3.70
C SER A 190 -4.98 5.79 4.09
N GLN A 191 -5.44 6.74 3.25
CA GLN A 191 -5.41 8.18 3.58
C GLN A 191 -6.21 8.48 4.86
N PHE A 192 -7.43 7.98 4.94
CA PHE A 192 -8.26 8.04 6.15
C PHE A 192 -8.88 6.67 6.39
N GLY A 193 -8.19 5.82 7.15
CA GLY A 193 -8.58 4.44 7.37
C GLY A 193 -8.35 3.97 8.79
N ALA A 194 -8.74 2.72 9.05
CA ALA A 194 -8.70 2.12 10.37
C ALA A 194 -7.35 2.27 11.07
N SER A 195 -6.23 2.03 10.37
CA SER A 195 -4.90 2.11 10.97
C SER A 195 -4.53 3.53 11.40
N ILE A 196 -4.86 4.55 10.59
CA ILE A 196 -4.61 5.95 10.94
C ILE A 196 -5.48 6.36 12.13
N VAL A 197 -6.78 6.00 12.10
CA VAL A 197 -7.71 6.32 13.19
C VAL A 197 -7.25 5.64 14.48
N SER A 198 -6.89 4.34 14.43
CA SER A 198 -6.35 3.62 15.59
C SER A 198 -5.10 4.29 16.16
N GLN A 199 -4.13 4.63 15.30
CA GLN A 199 -2.89 5.27 15.73
C GLN A 199 -3.15 6.61 16.43
N VAL A 200 -3.99 7.45 15.84
CA VAL A 200 -4.30 8.78 16.40
C VAL A 200 -5.09 8.68 17.71
N LEU A 201 -6.01 7.73 17.82
CA LEU A 201 -6.77 7.50 19.06
C LEU A 201 -5.86 7.01 20.19
N GLU A 202 -4.92 6.09 19.91
CA GLU A 202 -3.91 5.65 20.88
C GLU A 202 -3.05 6.84 21.35
N GLU A 203 -2.50 7.61 20.42
CA GLU A 203 -1.70 8.79 20.73
C GLU A 203 -2.50 9.78 21.60
N LEU A 204 -3.74 10.08 21.20
CA LEU A 204 -4.61 10.98 21.94
C LEU A 204 -4.89 10.48 23.36
N ALA A 205 -5.21 9.19 23.53
CA ALA A 205 -5.48 8.61 24.84
C ALA A 205 -4.29 8.75 25.77
N ILE A 206 -3.11 8.35 25.31
CA ILE A 206 -1.86 8.38 26.07
C ILE A 206 -1.46 9.83 26.37
N ASP A 207 -1.48 10.72 25.39
CA ASP A 207 -1.10 12.13 25.55
C ASP A 207 -2.08 12.90 26.46
N ARG A 208 -3.31 12.39 26.66
CA ARG A 208 -4.30 12.89 27.63
C ARG A 208 -4.22 12.20 29.00
N GLY A 209 -3.21 11.36 29.23
CA GLY A 209 -2.97 10.69 30.50
C GLY A 209 -3.90 9.50 30.79
N HIS A 210 -4.51 8.92 29.78
CA HIS A 210 -5.30 7.70 29.90
C HIS A 210 -4.43 6.46 29.71
N THR A 211 -4.76 5.40 30.41
CA THR A 211 -4.19 4.06 30.16
C THR A 211 -5.11 3.29 29.23
N VAL A 212 -4.61 2.81 28.12
CA VAL A 212 -5.35 1.92 27.23
C VAL A 212 -5.37 0.51 27.84
N VAL A 213 -6.56 -0.06 28.02
CA VAL A 213 -6.77 -1.40 28.56
C VAL A 213 -6.76 -2.44 27.46
N TYR A 214 -7.55 -2.18 26.41
CA TYR A 214 -7.53 -2.96 25.17
C TYR A 214 -7.85 -2.09 23.95
N HIS A 215 -7.39 -2.58 22.79
CA HIS A 215 -7.73 -2.05 21.47
C HIS A 215 -8.12 -3.20 20.56
N VAL A 216 -9.37 -3.25 20.17
CA VAL A 216 -9.92 -4.25 19.23
C VAL A 216 -10.32 -3.56 17.94
N GLN A 217 -9.80 -4.08 16.82
CA GLN A 217 -10.15 -3.63 15.47
C GLN A 217 -10.62 -4.81 14.64
N GLN A 218 -11.87 -4.80 14.24
CA GLN A 218 -12.48 -5.80 13.37
C GLN A 218 -12.77 -5.17 12.01
N ASN A 219 -12.44 -5.89 10.92
CA ASN A 219 -12.62 -5.37 9.56
C ASN A 219 -13.38 -6.38 8.70
N THR A 220 -14.40 -5.92 8.02
CA THR A 220 -15.18 -6.70 7.05
C THR A 220 -15.16 -5.98 5.71
N GLY A 221 -14.99 -6.72 4.62
CA GLY A 221 -15.01 -6.18 3.26
C GLY A 221 -15.49 -7.19 2.23
N GLY A 222 -15.71 -6.78 1.00
CA GLY A 222 -16.26 -7.64 -0.05
C GLY A 222 -15.36 -7.76 -1.29
N ASN A 223 -14.18 -7.16 -1.29
CA ASN A 223 -13.25 -7.25 -2.41
C ASN A 223 -12.39 -8.53 -2.36
N THR A 224 -11.62 -8.77 -3.42
CA THR A 224 -10.79 -9.98 -3.55
C THR A 224 -9.67 -10.08 -2.51
N ASP A 225 -9.20 -8.96 -1.91
CA ASP A 225 -8.22 -9.02 -0.83
C ASP A 225 -8.83 -9.66 0.42
N PHE A 226 -10.07 -9.28 0.80
CA PHE A 226 -10.80 -9.91 1.91
C PHE A 226 -11.09 -11.39 1.63
N LYS A 227 -11.47 -11.75 0.41
CA LYS A 227 -11.68 -13.16 0.02
C LYS A 227 -10.38 -13.97 0.13
N ASN A 228 -9.25 -13.43 -0.35
CA ASN A 228 -7.93 -14.05 -0.24
C ASN A 228 -7.51 -14.27 1.21
N MET A 229 -7.88 -13.35 2.09
CA MET A 229 -7.58 -13.41 3.53
C MET A 229 -8.43 -14.41 4.33
N LEU A 230 -9.39 -15.10 3.74
CA LEU A 230 -10.08 -16.24 4.38
C LEU A 230 -9.13 -17.42 4.65
N ASN A 231 -8.03 -17.50 3.90
CA ASN A 231 -6.97 -18.47 4.18
C ASN A 231 -6.02 -17.94 5.27
N GLN A 232 -6.14 -18.49 6.47
CA GLN A 232 -5.39 -18.07 7.66
C GLN A 232 -3.88 -18.16 7.51
N SER A 233 -3.36 -19.10 6.70
CA SER A 233 -1.91 -19.22 6.47
C SER A 233 -1.29 -18.01 5.76
N ARG A 234 -2.09 -17.21 5.04
CA ARG A 234 -1.65 -15.99 4.35
C ARG A 234 -1.72 -14.72 5.22
N LEU A 235 -2.23 -14.83 6.46
CA LEU A 235 -2.52 -13.68 7.32
C LEU A 235 -1.42 -13.32 8.32
N VAL A 236 -0.41 -14.16 8.50
CA VAL A 236 0.59 -13.98 9.58
C VAL A 236 1.23 -12.60 9.50
N SER A 237 1.82 -12.25 8.37
CA SER A 237 2.47 -10.95 8.17
C SER A 237 1.47 -9.78 8.25
N LYS A 238 0.25 -9.97 7.73
CA LYS A 238 -0.82 -8.95 7.79
C LYS A 238 -1.26 -8.64 9.22
N LYS A 239 -1.39 -9.66 10.07
CA LYS A 239 -1.73 -9.49 11.49
C LYS A 239 -0.62 -8.74 12.21
N ILE A 240 0.64 -9.18 12.03
CA ILE A 240 1.82 -8.51 12.61
C ILE A 240 1.83 -7.03 12.18
N SER A 241 1.68 -6.74 10.88
CA SER A 241 1.71 -5.38 10.36
C SER A 241 0.62 -4.50 10.98
N LYS A 242 -0.63 -4.99 11.08
CA LYS A 242 -1.73 -4.21 11.66
C LYS A 242 -1.58 -3.95 13.15
N GLU A 243 -1.21 -4.99 13.92
CA GLU A 243 -1.00 -4.84 15.36
C GLU A 243 0.20 -3.92 15.66
N ASN A 244 1.22 -3.93 14.79
CA ASN A 244 2.40 -3.09 14.95
C ASN A 244 2.06 -1.59 14.91
N VAL A 245 1.06 -1.17 14.17
CA VAL A 245 0.59 0.25 14.16
C VAL A 245 0.26 0.72 15.57
N ILE A 246 -0.35 -0.14 16.39
CA ILE A 246 -0.79 0.17 17.75
C ILE A 246 0.35 -0.10 18.74
N ARG A 247 0.95 -1.30 18.70
CA ARG A 247 2.01 -1.72 19.63
C ARG A 247 3.23 -0.80 19.59
N SER A 248 3.59 -0.30 18.40
CA SER A 248 4.71 0.64 18.24
C SER A 248 4.48 1.97 18.97
N GLN A 249 3.24 2.45 19.12
CA GLN A 249 2.96 3.70 19.84
C GLN A 249 3.26 3.59 21.32
N HIS A 250 3.02 2.43 21.93
CA HIS A 250 3.41 2.15 23.31
C HIS A 250 4.92 1.96 23.45
N ALA A 251 5.52 1.18 22.54
CA ALA A 251 6.98 0.95 22.55
C ALA A 251 7.79 2.25 22.42
N LEU A 252 7.35 3.22 21.60
CA LEU A 252 7.96 4.55 21.46
C LEU A 252 7.95 5.37 22.75
N ARG A 253 7.11 5.00 23.74
CA ARG A 253 7.00 5.65 25.05
C ARG A 253 7.63 4.83 26.17
N GLY A 254 8.22 3.66 25.86
CA GLY A 254 8.75 2.72 26.84
C GLY A 254 7.66 2.00 27.64
N GLU A 255 6.44 1.93 27.10
CA GLU A 255 5.29 1.30 27.73
C GLU A 255 5.02 -0.09 27.15
N HIS A 256 4.40 -0.94 27.95
CA HIS A 256 3.86 -2.22 27.46
C HIS A 256 2.57 -1.97 26.68
N ALA A 257 2.46 -2.55 25.50
CA ALA A 257 1.24 -2.48 24.73
C ALA A 257 0.10 -3.20 25.47
N PRO A 258 -1.14 -2.65 25.39
CA PRO A 258 -2.32 -3.31 25.94
C PRO A 258 -2.64 -4.61 25.19
N PHE A 259 -3.76 -5.25 25.53
CA PHE A 259 -4.32 -6.27 24.65
C PHE A 259 -4.69 -5.63 23.31
N VAL A 260 -4.10 -6.12 22.22
CA VAL A 260 -4.35 -5.63 20.86
C VAL A 260 -4.85 -6.78 20.00
N HIS A 261 -5.99 -6.57 19.37
CA HIS A 261 -6.49 -7.43 18.29
C HIS A 261 -6.79 -6.55 17.07
N ALA A 262 -6.05 -6.73 15.98
CA ALA A 262 -6.27 -6.01 14.73
C ALA A 262 -6.13 -6.97 13.54
N GLY A 263 -7.24 -7.32 12.93
CA GLY A 263 -7.23 -8.28 11.83
C GLY A 263 -8.35 -8.05 10.82
N PRO A 264 -8.27 -8.74 9.65
CA PRO A 264 -9.45 -9.01 8.87
C PRO A 264 -10.34 -9.95 9.69
N SER A 265 -11.63 -9.66 9.71
CA SER A 265 -12.57 -10.45 10.49
C SER A 265 -13.45 -11.31 9.60
N ASP A 266 -13.90 -10.77 8.43
CA ASP A 266 -14.80 -11.50 7.56
C ASP A 266 -14.82 -10.95 6.12
N TYR A 267 -15.34 -11.78 5.19
CA TYR A 267 -15.62 -11.46 3.80
C TYR A 267 -17.12 -11.51 3.54
N VAL A 268 -17.66 -10.42 3.03
CA VAL A 268 -19.08 -10.30 2.63
C VAL A 268 -19.14 -9.72 1.23
N GLU A 269 -19.38 -10.57 0.24
CA GLU A 269 -19.28 -10.26 -1.19
C GLU A 269 -20.09 -9.03 -1.62
N VAL A 270 -21.30 -8.86 -1.09
CA VAL A 270 -22.20 -7.73 -1.43
C VAL A 270 -21.63 -6.35 -1.07
N TYR A 271 -20.60 -6.30 -0.22
CA TYR A 271 -19.94 -5.03 0.13
C TYR A 271 -19.03 -4.52 -0.98
N GLY A 272 -18.65 -5.37 -1.95
CA GLY A 272 -17.74 -4.97 -3.02
C GLY A 272 -16.46 -4.35 -2.45
N ASP A 273 -16.07 -3.18 -2.93
CA ASP A 273 -14.88 -2.46 -2.44
C ASP A 273 -15.13 -1.66 -1.14
N THR A 274 -16.32 -1.75 -0.56
CA THR A 274 -16.61 -1.15 0.74
C THR A 274 -15.98 -1.96 1.86
N LYS A 275 -15.21 -1.27 2.70
CA LYS A 275 -14.65 -1.80 3.95
C LYS A 275 -15.34 -1.18 5.15
N ILE A 276 -15.75 -2.01 6.08
CA ILE A 276 -16.30 -1.61 7.37
C ILE A 276 -15.28 -1.98 8.45
N CYS A 277 -14.94 -1.01 9.27
CA CYS A 277 -14.11 -1.21 10.46
C CYS A 277 -14.93 -0.89 11.71
N GLN A 278 -14.86 -1.76 12.69
CA GLN A 278 -15.32 -1.51 14.06
C GLN A 278 -14.09 -1.42 14.96
N LEU A 279 -13.99 -0.31 15.68
CA LEU A 279 -12.97 -0.07 16.71
C LEU A 279 -13.67 -0.05 18.06
N ASP A 280 -13.13 -0.81 19.00
CA ASP A 280 -13.57 -0.88 20.40
C ASP A 280 -12.34 -0.71 21.29
N LEU A 281 -12.32 0.39 22.05
CA LEU A 281 -11.25 0.76 22.97
C LEU A 281 -11.80 0.93 24.37
N GLU A 282 -11.14 0.32 25.33
CA GLU A 282 -11.33 0.62 26.75
C GLU A 282 -10.12 1.35 27.31
N LEU A 283 -10.39 2.47 27.98
CA LEU A 283 -9.39 3.31 28.62
C LEU A 283 -9.70 3.44 30.13
N LYS A 284 -8.66 3.67 30.92
CA LYS A 284 -8.78 4.11 32.31
C LYS A 284 -8.36 5.58 32.41
N GLY A 285 -9.27 6.41 32.86
CA GLY A 285 -9.07 7.83 33.09
C GLY A 285 -8.77 8.15 34.55
N PHE A 286 -9.12 9.38 34.95
CA PHE A 286 -8.91 9.89 36.30
C PHE A 286 -9.54 8.99 37.37
N GLY A 287 -8.74 8.61 38.36
CA GLY A 287 -9.18 7.72 39.47
C GLY A 287 -9.51 6.29 39.02
N GLY A 288 -9.07 5.87 37.81
CA GLY A 288 -9.36 4.56 37.23
C GLY A 288 -10.76 4.44 36.60
N ALA A 289 -11.48 5.56 36.47
CA ALA A 289 -12.79 5.57 35.82
C ALA A 289 -12.71 5.04 34.38
N PRO A 290 -13.59 4.10 33.96
CA PRO A 290 -13.56 3.55 32.63
C PRO A 290 -14.07 4.58 31.59
N VAL A 291 -13.45 4.56 30.43
CA VAL A 291 -13.91 5.26 29.23
C VAL A 291 -13.97 4.25 28.09
N HIS A 292 -15.11 4.09 27.48
CA HIS A 292 -15.31 3.24 26.32
C HIS A 292 -15.48 4.08 25.06
N LEU A 293 -14.82 3.65 23.98
CA LEU A 293 -14.95 4.26 22.66
C LEU A 293 -15.32 3.19 21.63
N ASP A 294 -16.53 3.27 21.13
CA ASP A 294 -17.02 2.51 19.99
C ASP A 294 -17.03 3.39 18.75
N LEU A 295 -16.32 2.98 17.70
CA LEU A 295 -16.28 3.69 16.44
C LEU A 295 -16.53 2.74 15.27
N LYS A 296 -17.43 3.14 14.38
CA LYS A 296 -17.66 2.46 13.10
C LYS A 296 -17.22 3.34 11.96
N LEU A 297 -16.25 2.86 11.18
CA LEU A 297 -15.76 3.51 9.97
C LEU A 297 -16.18 2.72 8.73
N ARG A 298 -16.72 3.40 7.73
CA ARG A 298 -17.07 2.80 6.44
C ARG A 298 -16.43 3.60 5.31
N VAL A 299 -15.63 2.93 4.46
CA VAL A 299 -14.86 3.58 3.39
C VAL A 299 -14.90 2.74 2.10
N GLN A 300 -14.64 3.38 0.96
CA GLN A 300 -14.22 2.69 -0.25
C GLN A 300 -12.72 2.39 -0.10
N ASP A 301 -12.35 1.11 -0.06
CA ASP A 301 -10.99 0.69 0.38
C ASP A 301 -9.92 1.10 -0.64
N SER A 302 -10.11 0.79 -1.91
CA SER A 302 -9.10 1.01 -2.95
C SER A 302 -8.86 2.48 -3.27
N PRO A 303 -9.88 3.34 -3.49
CA PRO A 303 -9.66 4.78 -3.66
C PRO A 303 -8.97 5.43 -2.46
N ASN A 304 -9.29 4.96 -1.25
CA ASN A 304 -8.70 5.49 -0.02
C ASN A 304 -7.21 5.13 0.15
N SER A 305 -6.70 4.19 -0.61
CA SER A 305 -5.27 3.84 -0.65
C SER A 305 -4.51 4.51 -1.81
N ALA A 306 -5.18 4.85 -2.90
CA ALA A 306 -4.54 5.34 -4.11
C ALA A 306 -3.76 6.65 -3.90
N GLY A 307 -4.29 7.58 -3.13
CA GLY A 307 -3.61 8.84 -2.81
C GLY A 307 -2.27 8.63 -2.09
N VAL A 308 -2.22 7.68 -1.14
CA VAL A 308 -0.97 7.32 -0.43
C VAL A 308 0.09 6.81 -1.40
N VAL A 309 -0.31 5.99 -2.38
CA VAL A 309 0.62 5.43 -3.37
C VAL A 309 1.12 6.50 -4.34
N ILE A 310 0.26 7.41 -4.77
CA ILE A 310 0.65 8.56 -5.61
C ILE A 310 1.67 9.43 -4.87
N ASP A 311 1.46 9.70 -3.59
CA ASP A 311 2.43 10.42 -2.76
C ASP A 311 3.75 9.63 -2.66
N GLY A 312 3.69 8.32 -2.39
CA GLY A 312 4.87 7.45 -2.30
C GLY A 312 5.70 7.40 -3.58
N ILE A 313 5.05 7.32 -4.75
CA ILE A 313 5.71 7.39 -6.06
C ILE A 313 6.51 8.69 -6.21
N ARG A 314 5.91 9.82 -5.84
CA ARG A 314 6.56 11.14 -5.93
C ARG A 314 7.73 11.27 -4.94
N TYR A 315 7.59 10.72 -3.70
CA TYR A 315 8.68 10.66 -2.73
C TYR A 315 9.84 9.78 -3.21
N LEU A 316 9.56 8.63 -3.83
CA LEU A 316 10.59 7.75 -4.39
C LEU A 316 11.37 8.45 -5.50
N LYS A 317 10.68 9.14 -6.40
CA LYS A 317 11.34 9.90 -7.47
C LYS A 317 12.20 11.04 -6.91
N LEU A 318 11.67 11.79 -5.95
CA LEU A 318 12.43 12.84 -5.29
C LEU A 318 13.68 12.31 -4.58
N ALA A 319 13.56 11.13 -3.94
CA ALA A 319 14.69 10.46 -3.32
C ALA A 319 15.76 10.03 -4.33
N GLN A 320 15.36 9.49 -5.49
CA GLN A 320 16.29 9.18 -6.58
C GLN A 320 17.05 10.42 -7.05
N ASP A 321 16.35 11.54 -7.27
CA ASP A 321 16.96 12.79 -7.71
C ASP A 321 17.96 13.37 -6.69
N LYS A 322 17.75 13.08 -5.40
CA LYS A 322 18.65 13.45 -4.31
C LYS A 322 19.74 12.40 -4.05
N GLY A 323 19.78 11.28 -4.78
CA GLY A 323 20.73 10.19 -4.57
C GLY A 323 20.53 9.44 -3.26
N LEU A 324 19.31 9.45 -2.67
CA LEU A 324 18.97 8.69 -1.48
C LEU A 324 18.68 7.24 -1.86
N ALA A 325 19.09 6.29 -1.01
CA ALA A 325 18.99 4.86 -1.26
C ALA A 325 18.54 4.06 -0.03
N GLY A 326 18.01 2.87 -0.28
CA GLY A 326 17.44 2.00 0.75
C GLY A 326 16.08 2.47 1.25
N PRO A 327 15.61 1.94 2.38
CA PRO A 327 14.34 2.31 2.95
C PRO A 327 14.30 3.79 3.35
N LEU A 328 13.24 4.49 2.93
CA LEU A 328 13.05 5.91 3.24
C LEU A 328 12.23 6.10 4.54
N ASP A 329 12.60 7.10 5.34
CA ASP A 329 11.91 7.44 6.60
C ASP A 329 10.43 7.82 6.40
N VAL A 330 10.08 8.33 5.21
CA VAL A 330 8.67 8.62 4.84
C VAL A 330 7.78 7.37 4.91
N SER A 331 8.36 6.16 4.89
CA SER A 331 7.63 4.91 5.11
C SER A 331 6.85 4.91 6.43
N SER A 332 7.34 5.60 7.46
CA SER A 332 6.63 5.74 8.74
C SER A 332 5.29 6.47 8.62
N PHE A 333 5.18 7.39 7.66
CA PHE A 333 3.93 8.10 7.36
C PHE A 333 3.00 7.27 6.47
N LEU A 334 3.56 6.62 5.45
CA LEU A 334 2.79 5.96 4.39
C LEU A 334 2.44 4.49 4.69
N CYS A 335 3.24 3.79 5.52
CA CYS A 335 3.16 2.34 5.71
C CYS A 335 2.81 1.95 7.14
N LYS A 336 2.20 0.75 7.32
CA LYS A 336 1.82 0.18 8.62
C LYS A 336 2.99 -0.49 9.32
N HIS A 337 3.92 -1.05 8.54
CA HIS A 337 5.11 -1.72 9.04
C HIS A 337 6.38 -1.10 8.43
N PRO A 338 6.69 0.16 8.79
CA PRO A 338 7.89 0.84 8.30
C PRO A 338 9.15 0.27 8.96
N PRO A 339 10.34 0.44 8.37
CA PRO A 339 11.62 0.09 9.00
C PRO A 339 11.81 0.74 10.38
N THR A 340 11.35 1.98 10.51
CA THR A 340 11.37 2.74 11.78
C THR A 340 9.98 3.32 12.03
N ALA A 341 9.35 2.90 13.13
CA ALA A 341 8.08 3.46 13.56
C ALA A 341 8.28 4.84 14.19
N THR A 342 7.33 5.75 13.98
CA THR A 342 7.31 7.08 14.58
C THR A 342 5.88 7.45 15.00
N ARG A 343 5.71 8.47 15.85
CA ARG A 343 4.39 9.05 16.13
C ARG A 343 3.83 9.71 14.87
N PHE A 344 2.52 9.75 14.74
CA PHE A 344 1.85 10.29 13.56
C PHE A 344 2.29 11.72 13.21
N GLY A 345 2.35 12.60 14.22
CA GLY A 345 2.81 14.00 14.03
C GLY A 345 4.26 14.09 13.57
N GLN A 346 5.15 13.24 14.09
CA GLN A 346 6.55 13.16 13.68
C GLN A 346 6.69 12.58 12.26
N ALA A 347 5.96 11.51 11.94
CA ALA A 347 5.92 10.94 10.60
C ALA A 347 5.53 11.97 9.54
N LYS A 348 4.50 12.78 9.84
CA LYS A 348 4.06 13.88 8.97
C LYS A 348 5.13 14.95 8.81
N ALA A 349 5.82 15.33 9.88
CA ALA A 349 6.91 16.31 9.84
C ALA A 349 8.09 15.80 8.99
N LEU A 350 8.48 14.52 9.17
CA LEU A 350 9.52 13.88 8.35
C LEU A 350 9.15 13.86 6.87
N ALA A 351 7.91 13.50 6.53
CA ALA A 351 7.45 13.52 5.14
C ALA A 351 7.56 14.93 4.52
N ARG A 352 7.17 15.97 5.27
CA ARG A 352 7.27 17.36 4.82
C ARG A 352 8.70 17.86 4.68
N SER A 353 9.61 17.48 5.58
CA SER A 353 11.03 17.88 5.47
C SER A 353 11.65 17.31 4.21
N VAL A 354 11.40 16.04 3.88
CA VAL A 354 11.88 15.44 2.61
C VAL A 354 11.37 16.20 1.39
N ALA A 355 10.14 16.74 1.45
CA ALA A 355 9.54 17.50 0.36
C ALA A 355 10.03 18.95 0.26
N SER A 356 10.47 19.57 1.38
CA SER A 356 10.78 21.01 1.48
C SER A 356 12.27 21.34 1.34
N ASP A 357 13.18 20.36 1.46
CA ASP A 357 14.63 20.58 1.37
C ASP A 357 15.11 20.77 -0.09
N LEU A 358 14.40 21.61 -0.86
CA LEU A 358 14.76 22.02 -2.21
C LEU A 358 15.09 23.50 -2.25
#